data_d2dc6bfce6a9ff286cc3a367ec34ca59
#
_entry.id   d2dc6bfce6a9ff286cc3a367ec34ca59
#
_cell.length_a   1.000
_cell.length_b   1.000
_cell.length_c   1.000
_cell.angle_alpha   90.00
_cell.angle_beta   90.00
_cell.angle_gamma   90.00
#
_symmetry.space_group_name_H-M   'P 1'
#
loop_
_entity.id
_entity.type
_entity.pdbx_description
1 polymer ?
#
loop_
_entity_poly.entity_id
_entity_poly.type
_entity_poly.pdbx_seq_one_letter_code
_entity_poly.pdbx_strand_id
1 'polypeptide(L)'
;MKKELASKYDHKSVEKGKYQHWLEKEYFKAGDVSKKPYAIVIPPPNVTGKLHLGHAWDTTLQDMIIRYKRMQGYDALWLPGMDHAGIATQAKVEARMREEGISRYDLGREGFLEKAWSWKEEYASIIRAQWEKLGLSLDYSKERFTLDEGLSQAVKEVFVRLYEKGYIYQGKRIINWDPVQRTALSNIEVIHKEIEGAMYYFCLLYTSDAADE
;
A
#
# COMPACT_ATOMS: atom_id res chain seq x y z
N MET A 1 -18.92 -40.99 22.38
CA MET A 1 -17.70 -41.58 21.83
C MET A 1 -16.53 -40.63 22.01
N LYS A 2 -15.49 -40.99 22.77
CA LYS A 2 -14.25 -40.20 22.79
C LYS A 2 -13.60 -40.36 21.42
N LYS A 3 -13.44 -39.27 20.68
CA LYS A 3 -12.65 -39.25 19.45
C LYS A 3 -11.18 -39.49 19.84
N GLU A 4 -10.60 -40.58 19.42
CA GLU A 4 -9.15 -40.76 19.55
C GLU A 4 -8.44 -39.76 18.66
N LEU A 5 -7.49 -39.05 19.22
CA LEU A 5 -6.65 -38.12 18.48
C LEU A 5 -5.57 -38.89 17.75
N ALA A 6 -5.24 -38.49 16.53
CA ALA A 6 -4.11 -39.05 15.81
C ALA A 6 -2.81 -38.80 16.57
N SER A 7 -1.88 -39.77 16.50
CA SER A 7 -0.60 -39.71 17.20
C SER A 7 0.34 -38.60 16.67
N LYS A 8 0.09 -38.09 15.48
CA LYS A 8 0.84 -36.98 14.87
C LYS A 8 -0.15 -35.91 14.35
N TYR A 9 0.23 -34.64 14.51
CA TYR A 9 -0.50 -33.55 13.95
C TYR A 9 -0.32 -33.48 12.43
N ASP A 10 -1.40 -33.56 11.68
CA ASP A 10 -1.44 -33.33 10.23
C ASP A 10 -2.14 -32.01 9.94
N HIS A 11 -1.33 -30.97 9.71
CA HIS A 11 -1.84 -29.63 9.44
C HIS A 11 -2.76 -29.57 8.22
N LYS A 12 -2.48 -30.33 7.17
CA LYS A 12 -3.28 -30.31 5.93
C LYS A 12 -4.71 -30.78 6.15
N SER A 13 -4.90 -31.81 6.99
CA SER A 13 -6.23 -32.31 7.32
C SER A 13 -6.94 -31.43 8.36
N VAL A 14 -6.20 -30.88 9.33
CA VAL A 14 -6.76 -30.10 10.43
C VAL A 14 -7.11 -28.67 10.03
N GLU A 15 -6.29 -28.02 9.21
CA GLU A 15 -6.49 -26.62 8.81
C GLU A 15 -7.48 -26.44 7.66
N LYS A 16 -7.70 -27.50 6.87
CA LYS A 16 -8.60 -27.44 5.72
C LYS A 16 -9.99 -26.96 6.11
N GLY A 17 -10.44 -25.86 5.48
CA GLY A 17 -11.76 -25.27 5.67
C GLY A 17 -11.96 -24.51 7.00
N LYS A 18 -10.99 -24.47 7.91
CA LYS A 18 -11.15 -23.76 9.19
C LYS A 18 -11.26 -22.25 8.99
N TYR A 19 -10.41 -21.68 8.15
CA TYR A 19 -10.43 -20.24 7.91
C TYR A 19 -11.75 -19.80 7.28
N GLN A 20 -12.21 -20.54 6.27
CA GLN A 20 -13.51 -20.30 5.65
C GLN A 20 -14.65 -20.40 6.68
N HIS A 21 -14.64 -21.40 7.54
CA HIS A 21 -15.61 -21.52 8.63
C HIS A 21 -15.59 -20.30 9.56
N TRP A 22 -14.42 -19.76 9.90
CA TRP A 22 -14.33 -18.57 10.75
C TRP A 22 -14.92 -17.33 10.06
N LEU A 23 -14.71 -17.18 8.76
CA LEU A 23 -15.29 -16.10 7.98
C LEU A 23 -16.82 -16.24 7.87
N GLU A 24 -17.35 -17.43 7.59
CA GLU A 24 -18.78 -17.71 7.54
C GLU A 24 -19.48 -17.45 8.87
N LYS A 25 -18.80 -17.69 9.99
CA LYS A 25 -19.30 -17.40 11.34
C LYS A 25 -19.06 -15.96 11.80
N GLU A 26 -18.47 -15.15 10.96
CA GLU A 26 -18.15 -13.73 11.24
C GLU A 26 -17.38 -13.53 12.56
N TYR A 27 -16.52 -14.49 12.97
CA TYR A 27 -15.80 -14.42 14.25
C TYR A 27 -14.83 -13.24 14.35
N PHE A 28 -14.47 -12.63 13.23
CA PHE A 28 -13.53 -11.51 13.19
C PHE A 28 -14.22 -10.15 13.05
N LYS A 29 -15.54 -10.14 12.85
CA LYS A 29 -16.32 -8.93 12.65
C LYS A 29 -16.42 -8.12 13.92
N ALA A 30 -16.17 -6.82 13.83
CA ALA A 30 -16.35 -5.84 14.89
C ALA A 30 -17.61 -4.99 14.64
N GLY A 31 -18.10 -4.31 15.68
CA GLY A 31 -19.25 -3.40 15.60
C GLY A 31 -20.27 -3.60 16.71
N ASP A 32 -19.92 -4.33 17.78
CA ASP A 32 -20.74 -4.47 18.96
C ASP A 32 -20.52 -3.28 19.92
N VAL A 33 -21.32 -2.24 19.76
CA VAL A 33 -21.24 -1.01 20.55
C VAL A 33 -21.49 -1.19 22.05
N SER A 34 -21.97 -2.36 22.48
CA SER A 34 -22.14 -2.67 23.92
C SER A 34 -20.83 -3.04 24.60
N LYS A 35 -19.80 -3.37 23.84
CA LYS A 35 -18.49 -3.76 24.33
C LYS A 35 -17.49 -2.61 24.25
N LYS A 36 -16.45 -2.72 25.09
CA LYS A 36 -15.33 -1.77 25.04
C LYS A 36 -14.57 -1.90 23.71
N PRO A 37 -14.41 -0.82 22.92
CA PRO A 37 -13.74 -0.90 21.63
C PRO A 37 -12.23 -1.09 21.79
N TYR A 38 -11.64 -1.82 20.86
CA TYR A 38 -10.20 -1.94 20.65
C TYR A 38 -9.90 -2.08 19.17
N ALA A 39 -9.08 -1.22 18.59
CA ALA A 39 -8.81 -1.24 17.17
C ALA A 39 -7.31 -1.23 16.85
N ILE A 40 -6.92 -2.02 15.88
CA ILE A 40 -5.61 -1.96 15.22
C ILE A 40 -5.88 -1.76 13.71
N VAL A 41 -5.13 -0.87 13.09
CA VAL A 41 -5.04 -0.74 11.64
C VAL A 41 -3.78 -1.49 11.20
N ILE A 42 -3.92 -2.44 10.27
CA ILE A 42 -2.76 -3.13 9.72
C ILE A 42 -1.85 -2.11 9.02
N PRO A 43 -0.51 -2.18 9.14
CA PRO A 43 0.37 -1.47 8.22
C PRO A 43 0.05 -1.94 6.79
N PRO A 44 -0.54 -1.07 5.94
CA PRO A 44 -1.08 -1.52 4.66
C PRO A 44 0.05 -1.92 3.71
N PRO A 45 0.15 -3.21 3.30
CA PRO A 45 1.18 -3.61 2.38
C PRO A 45 0.97 -2.98 1.01
N ASN A 46 2.09 -2.67 0.35
CA ASN A 46 2.11 -2.17 -1.01
C ASN A 46 1.72 -3.27 -1.99
N VAL A 47 0.85 -2.96 -2.97
CA VAL A 47 0.48 -3.91 -4.04
C VAL A 47 1.59 -4.06 -5.11
N THR A 48 2.84 -3.89 -4.73
CA THR A 48 4.02 -4.02 -5.59
C THR A 48 4.51 -5.46 -5.74
N GLY A 49 4.02 -6.37 -4.91
CA GLY A 49 4.47 -7.76 -4.90
C GLY A 49 3.81 -8.62 -3.83
N LYS A 50 4.34 -9.83 -3.66
CA LYS A 50 3.92 -10.79 -2.63
C LYS A 50 4.46 -10.38 -1.27
N LEU A 51 3.77 -10.78 -0.20
CA LEU A 51 4.27 -10.61 1.16
C LEU A 51 5.50 -11.51 1.41
N HIS A 52 6.36 -11.06 2.31
CA HIS A 52 7.56 -11.77 2.76
C HIS A 52 7.54 -11.99 4.28
N LEU A 53 8.55 -12.66 4.82
CA LEU A 53 8.62 -13.00 6.25
C LEU A 53 8.49 -11.80 7.19
N GLY A 54 8.98 -10.62 6.80
CA GLY A 54 8.82 -9.40 7.59
C GLY A 54 7.34 -9.03 7.80
N HIS A 55 6.54 -9.13 6.76
CA HIS A 55 5.08 -8.93 6.87
C HIS A 55 4.43 -10.00 7.75
N ALA A 56 4.83 -11.27 7.60
CA ALA A 56 4.30 -12.36 8.43
C ALA A 56 4.63 -12.15 9.92
N TRP A 57 5.84 -11.71 10.23
CA TRP A 57 6.26 -11.40 11.60
C TRP A 57 5.43 -10.28 12.20
N ASP A 58 5.35 -9.15 11.51
CA ASP A 58 4.60 -7.98 11.96
C ASP A 58 3.11 -8.29 12.18
N THR A 59 2.46 -8.91 11.19
CA THR A 59 1.03 -9.25 11.29
C THR A 59 0.75 -10.32 12.34
N THR A 60 1.65 -11.26 12.59
CA THR A 60 1.47 -12.26 13.66
C THR A 60 1.42 -11.62 15.04
N LEU A 61 2.26 -10.61 15.31
CA LEU A 61 2.25 -9.88 16.57
C LEU A 61 0.91 -9.15 16.79
N GLN A 62 0.41 -8.52 15.74
CA GLN A 62 -0.88 -7.83 15.77
C GLN A 62 -2.04 -8.81 15.97
N ASP A 63 -2.03 -9.95 15.25
CA ASP A 63 -3.07 -10.99 15.38
C ASP A 63 -3.14 -11.55 16.80
N MET A 64 -2.00 -11.78 17.41
CA MET A 64 -1.92 -12.21 18.81
C MET A 64 -2.64 -11.24 19.75
N ILE A 65 -2.38 -9.94 19.61
CA ILE A 65 -2.98 -8.90 20.43
C ILE A 65 -4.50 -8.83 20.20
N ILE A 66 -4.94 -8.83 18.95
CA ILE A 66 -6.35 -8.76 18.59
C ILE A 66 -7.12 -9.97 19.13
N ARG A 67 -6.59 -11.19 18.98
CA ARG A 67 -7.20 -12.41 19.53
C ARG A 67 -7.28 -12.36 21.05
N TYR A 68 -6.23 -11.90 21.71
CA TYR A 68 -6.21 -11.71 23.15
C TYR A 68 -7.30 -10.72 23.60
N LYS A 69 -7.47 -9.60 22.89
CA LYS A 69 -8.52 -8.62 23.21
C LYS A 69 -9.92 -9.17 22.97
N ARG A 70 -10.16 -9.94 21.92
CA ARG A 70 -11.44 -10.65 21.73
C ARG A 70 -11.73 -11.62 22.86
N MET A 71 -10.73 -12.38 23.33
CA MET A 71 -10.89 -13.28 24.49
C MET A 71 -11.20 -12.54 25.79
N GLN A 72 -10.74 -11.28 25.93
CA GLN A 72 -11.08 -10.41 27.06
C GLN A 72 -12.48 -9.76 26.93
N GLY A 73 -13.24 -10.04 25.87
CA GLY A 73 -14.59 -9.51 25.66
C GLY A 73 -14.65 -8.12 25.02
N TYR A 74 -13.54 -7.62 24.47
CA TYR A 74 -13.56 -6.35 23.70
C TYR A 74 -14.26 -6.51 22.35
N ASP A 75 -14.87 -5.43 21.85
CA ASP A 75 -15.19 -5.28 20.43
C ASP A 75 -13.91 -4.94 19.68
N ALA A 76 -13.21 -5.97 19.19
CA ALA A 76 -11.87 -5.82 18.66
C ALA A 76 -11.87 -5.82 17.13
N LEU A 77 -11.61 -4.65 16.56
CA LEU A 77 -11.42 -4.44 15.13
C LEU A 77 -9.95 -4.59 14.75
N TRP A 78 -9.65 -5.48 13.84
CA TRP A 78 -8.40 -5.43 13.09
C TRP A 78 -8.71 -5.08 11.63
N LEU A 79 -8.44 -3.82 11.28
CA LEU A 79 -8.78 -3.24 9.99
C LEU A 79 -7.74 -3.62 8.94
N PRO A 80 -8.10 -4.44 7.92
CA PRO A 80 -7.23 -4.70 6.79
C PRO A 80 -7.20 -3.52 5.81
N GLY A 81 -6.10 -3.39 5.10
CA GLY A 81 -5.96 -2.43 4.02
C GLY A 81 -4.73 -2.70 3.17
N MET A 82 -4.68 -2.09 1.99
CA MET A 82 -3.56 -2.16 1.07
C MET A 82 -3.23 -0.78 0.52
N ASP A 83 -1.95 -0.56 0.24
CA ASP A 83 -1.46 0.69 -0.34
C ASP A 83 -1.18 0.53 -1.84
N HIS A 84 -1.59 1.54 -2.60
CA HIS A 84 -1.35 1.61 -4.04
C HIS A 84 0.13 1.86 -4.38
N ALA A 85 0.92 2.40 -3.47
CA ALA A 85 2.36 2.65 -3.59
C ALA A 85 2.81 3.43 -4.85
N GLY A 86 1.91 4.10 -5.54
CA GLY A 86 2.12 5.03 -6.65
C GLY A 86 3.23 4.64 -7.63
N ILE A 87 4.36 5.35 -7.57
CA ILE A 87 5.51 5.21 -8.48
C ILE A 87 6.05 3.77 -8.52
N ALA A 88 6.17 3.11 -7.38
CA ALA A 88 6.72 1.75 -7.31
C ALA A 88 5.82 0.73 -8.02
N THR A 89 4.49 0.85 -7.88
CA THR A 89 3.53 0.01 -8.60
C THR A 89 3.58 0.28 -10.09
N GLN A 90 3.61 1.56 -10.50
CA GLN A 90 3.75 1.91 -11.92
C GLN A 90 5.02 1.32 -12.53
N ALA A 91 6.17 1.43 -11.86
CA ALA A 91 7.42 0.85 -12.31
C ALA A 91 7.34 -0.67 -12.52
N LYS A 92 6.61 -1.39 -11.64
CA LYS A 92 6.35 -2.84 -11.79
C LYS A 92 5.45 -3.16 -12.97
N VAL A 93 4.38 -2.39 -13.16
CA VAL A 93 3.48 -2.53 -14.31
C VAL A 93 4.24 -2.26 -15.61
N GLU A 94 5.03 -1.19 -15.68
CA GLU A 94 5.86 -0.87 -16.85
C GLU A 94 6.92 -1.94 -17.14
N ALA A 95 7.51 -2.53 -16.09
CA ALA A 95 8.47 -3.63 -16.28
C ALA A 95 7.80 -4.85 -16.93
N ARG A 96 6.60 -5.25 -16.46
CA ARG A 96 5.81 -6.34 -17.07
C ARG A 96 5.43 -6.02 -18.51
N MET A 97 4.95 -4.81 -18.76
CA MET A 97 4.60 -4.38 -20.13
C MET A 97 5.80 -4.41 -21.07
N ARG A 98 6.98 -4.04 -20.57
CA ARG A 98 8.24 -4.09 -21.36
C ARG A 98 8.62 -5.52 -21.73
N GLU A 99 8.38 -6.50 -20.84
CA GLU A 99 8.56 -7.92 -21.15
C GLU A 99 7.58 -8.40 -22.22
N GLU A 100 6.39 -7.80 -22.29
CA GLU A 100 5.38 -8.01 -23.34
C GLU A 100 5.69 -7.21 -24.64
N GLY A 101 6.75 -6.39 -24.67
CA GLY A 101 7.10 -5.53 -25.81
C GLY A 101 6.19 -4.30 -25.96
N ILE A 102 5.47 -3.91 -24.91
CA ILE A 102 4.49 -2.81 -24.93
C ILE A 102 5.02 -1.63 -24.11
N SER A 103 4.93 -0.42 -24.64
CA SER A 103 5.24 0.82 -23.93
C SER A 103 3.94 1.43 -23.36
N ARG A 104 4.04 2.12 -22.22
CA ARG A 104 2.92 2.93 -21.70
C ARG A 104 2.47 4.02 -22.68
N TYR A 105 3.35 4.48 -23.53
CA TYR A 105 3.05 5.50 -24.55
C TYR A 105 2.21 4.93 -25.70
N ASP A 106 2.33 3.61 -25.97
CA ASP A 106 1.54 2.94 -27.00
C ASP A 106 0.07 2.78 -26.56
N LEU A 107 -0.16 2.57 -25.27
CA LEU A 107 -1.49 2.39 -24.69
C LEU A 107 -2.20 3.70 -24.37
N GLY A 108 -1.45 4.79 -24.20
CA GLY A 108 -1.98 6.03 -23.62
C GLY A 108 -2.39 5.89 -22.15
N ARG A 109 -3.01 6.96 -21.62
CA ARG A 109 -3.36 7.02 -20.18
C ARG A 109 -4.37 5.95 -19.78
N GLU A 110 -5.44 5.78 -20.55
CA GLU A 110 -6.54 4.88 -20.20
C GLU A 110 -6.10 3.44 -20.21
N GLY A 111 -5.43 2.99 -21.29
CA GLY A 111 -4.92 1.63 -21.36
C GLY A 111 -3.86 1.32 -20.31
N PHE A 112 -3.02 2.30 -19.93
CA PHE A 112 -2.09 2.12 -18.83
C PHE A 112 -2.84 1.96 -17.47
N LEU A 113 -3.88 2.75 -17.23
CA LEU A 113 -4.70 2.62 -16.02
C LEU A 113 -5.38 1.25 -15.92
N GLU A 114 -5.91 0.71 -17.01
CA GLU A 114 -6.47 -0.64 -17.04
C GLU A 114 -5.44 -1.70 -16.61
N LYS A 115 -4.21 -1.62 -17.13
CA LYS A 115 -3.11 -2.51 -16.74
C LYS A 115 -2.75 -2.35 -15.26
N ALA A 116 -2.72 -1.11 -14.75
CA ALA A 116 -2.41 -0.82 -13.34
C ALA A 116 -3.50 -1.34 -12.40
N TRP A 117 -4.77 -1.18 -12.74
CA TRP A 117 -5.88 -1.72 -11.95
C TRP A 117 -5.91 -3.25 -11.99
N SER A 118 -5.65 -3.86 -13.15
CA SER A 118 -5.53 -5.31 -13.27
C SER A 118 -4.40 -5.87 -12.40
N TRP A 119 -3.25 -5.22 -12.40
CA TRP A 119 -2.13 -5.53 -11.50
C TRP A 119 -2.57 -5.46 -10.03
N LYS A 120 -3.22 -4.38 -9.63
CA LYS A 120 -3.72 -4.19 -8.26
C LYS A 120 -4.63 -5.32 -7.84
N GLU A 121 -5.59 -5.74 -8.66
CA GLU A 121 -6.52 -6.82 -8.34
C GLU A 121 -5.79 -8.17 -8.21
N GLU A 122 -4.85 -8.46 -9.11
CA GLU A 122 -4.02 -9.66 -9.04
C GLU A 122 -3.26 -9.74 -7.71
N TYR A 123 -2.52 -8.69 -7.37
CA TYR A 123 -1.69 -8.71 -6.16
C TYR A 123 -2.50 -8.57 -4.87
N ALA A 124 -3.61 -7.85 -4.88
CA ALA A 124 -4.54 -7.84 -3.76
C ALA A 124 -5.10 -9.23 -3.46
N SER A 125 -5.46 -10.00 -4.49
CA SER A 125 -5.90 -11.39 -4.33
C SER A 125 -4.81 -12.29 -3.74
N ILE A 126 -3.57 -12.13 -4.21
CA ILE A 126 -2.42 -12.87 -3.69
C ILE A 126 -2.17 -12.54 -2.21
N ILE A 127 -2.21 -11.25 -1.85
CA ILE A 127 -2.01 -10.79 -0.48
C ILE A 127 -3.09 -11.35 0.44
N ARG A 128 -4.37 -11.30 0.05
CA ARG A 128 -5.47 -11.90 0.82
C ARG A 128 -5.27 -13.39 1.02
N ALA A 129 -4.89 -14.12 -0.03
CA ALA A 129 -4.58 -15.55 0.08
C ALA A 129 -3.41 -15.85 1.02
N GLN A 130 -2.39 -14.97 1.08
CA GLN A 130 -1.29 -15.10 2.02
C GLN A 130 -1.75 -14.81 3.47
N TRP A 131 -2.60 -13.81 3.70
CA TRP A 131 -3.21 -13.54 5.00
C TRP A 131 -4.10 -14.70 5.48
N GLU A 132 -4.89 -15.28 4.58
CA GLU A 132 -5.68 -16.49 4.85
C GLU A 132 -4.77 -17.65 5.26
N LYS A 133 -3.67 -17.86 4.52
CA LYS A 133 -2.69 -18.92 4.81
C LYS A 133 -2.02 -18.76 6.19
N LEU A 134 -1.81 -17.53 6.63
CA LEU A 134 -1.32 -17.21 7.96
C LEU A 134 -2.43 -17.32 9.03
N GLY A 135 -3.69 -17.44 8.63
CA GLY A 135 -4.82 -17.52 9.54
C GLY A 135 -5.15 -16.21 10.25
N LEU A 136 -4.83 -15.05 9.66
CA LEU A 136 -4.99 -13.74 10.28
C LEU A 136 -6.47 -13.40 10.52
N SER A 137 -6.79 -12.89 11.70
CA SER A 137 -8.16 -12.61 12.12
C SER A 137 -8.64 -11.21 11.74
N LEU A 138 -8.49 -10.85 10.48
CA LEU A 138 -8.86 -9.56 9.89
C LEU A 138 -10.37 -9.43 9.65
N ASP A 139 -10.93 -8.23 9.87
CA ASP A 139 -12.32 -7.91 9.53
C ASP A 139 -12.41 -7.39 8.08
N TYR A 140 -12.52 -8.30 7.12
CA TYR A 140 -12.60 -7.95 5.69
C TYR A 140 -13.86 -7.15 5.32
N SER A 141 -14.89 -7.11 6.17
CA SER A 141 -16.09 -6.29 5.90
C SER A 141 -15.76 -4.79 5.90
N LYS A 142 -14.62 -4.43 6.47
CA LYS A 142 -14.15 -3.04 6.58
C LYS A 142 -12.83 -2.79 5.83
N GLU A 143 -12.42 -3.72 4.96
CA GLU A 143 -11.18 -3.58 4.18
C GLU A 143 -11.14 -2.27 3.39
N ARG A 144 -9.96 -1.64 3.38
CA ARG A 144 -9.73 -0.37 2.67
C ARG A 144 -8.59 -0.50 1.66
N PHE A 145 -8.67 0.32 0.64
CA PHE A 145 -7.59 0.53 -0.32
C PHE A 145 -7.33 2.03 -0.44
N THR A 146 -6.06 2.44 -0.45
CA THR A 146 -5.69 3.87 -0.40
C THR A 146 -6.24 4.73 -1.54
N LEU A 147 -6.69 4.12 -2.65
CA LEU A 147 -7.38 4.79 -3.75
C LEU A 147 -8.87 4.43 -3.84
N ASP A 148 -9.46 3.84 -2.80
CA ASP A 148 -10.91 3.65 -2.80
C ASP A 148 -11.66 5.00 -2.81
N GLU A 149 -12.91 4.99 -3.20
CA GLU A 149 -13.70 6.20 -3.37
C GLU A 149 -13.77 7.04 -2.08
N GLY A 150 -14.01 6.41 -0.93
CA GLY A 150 -14.13 7.11 0.34
C GLY A 150 -12.83 7.75 0.80
N LEU A 151 -11.68 7.05 0.67
CA LEU A 151 -10.37 7.62 0.99
C LEU A 151 -9.97 8.71 -0.03
N SER A 152 -10.30 8.53 -1.31
CA SER A 152 -10.06 9.54 -2.33
C SER A 152 -10.82 10.84 -2.06
N GLN A 153 -12.08 10.74 -1.61
CA GLN A 153 -12.87 11.90 -1.19
C GLN A 153 -12.28 12.56 0.06
N ALA A 154 -11.90 11.77 1.07
CA ALA A 154 -11.29 12.27 2.29
C ALA A 154 -9.98 13.04 2.01
N VAL A 155 -9.12 12.53 1.13
CA VAL A 155 -7.88 13.20 0.72
C VAL A 155 -8.17 14.53 0.04
N LYS A 156 -9.15 14.59 -0.87
CA LYS A 156 -9.57 15.85 -1.52
C LYS A 156 -10.07 16.88 -0.52
N GLU A 157 -10.92 16.45 0.40
CA GLU A 157 -11.46 17.31 1.46
C GLU A 157 -10.35 17.88 2.36
N VAL A 158 -9.41 17.05 2.78
CA VAL A 158 -8.26 17.49 3.59
C VAL A 158 -7.41 18.50 2.81
N PHE A 159 -7.15 18.22 1.52
CA PHE A 159 -6.38 19.12 0.67
C PHE A 159 -7.05 20.51 0.59
N VAL A 160 -8.36 20.57 0.31
CA VAL A 160 -9.10 21.82 0.23
C VAL A 160 -9.04 22.59 1.55
N ARG A 161 -9.30 21.93 2.68
CA ARG A 161 -9.23 22.57 4.01
C ARG A 161 -7.86 23.11 4.36
N LEU A 162 -6.79 22.41 3.96
CA LEU A 162 -5.42 22.87 4.18
C LEU A 162 -5.09 24.08 3.27
N TYR A 163 -5.59 24.08 2.05
CA TYR A 163 -5.46 25.21 1.14
C TYR A 163 -6.18 26.44 1.68
N GLU A 164 -7.44 26.30 2.11
CA GLU A 164 -8.23 27.39 2.70
C GLU A 164 -7.58 27.99 3.96
N LYS A 165 -6.87 27.16 4.74
CA LYS A 165 -6.08 27.60 5.91
C LYS A 165 -4.73 28.22 5.55
N GLY A 166 -4.36 28.29 4.27
CA GLY A 166 -3.10 28.83 3.80
C GLY A 166 -1.86 27.96 4.04
N TYR A 167 -2.05 26.67 4.43
CA TYR A 167 -0.92 25.74 4.64
C TYR A 167 -0.41 25.16 3.33
N ILE A 168 -1.24 25.08 2.31
CA ILE A 168 -0.86 24.63 0.97
C ILE A 168 -0.83 25.82 0.04
N TYR A 169 0.26 26.00 -0.68
CA TYR A 169 0.47 27.03 -1.68
C TYR A 169 1.32 26.52 -2.82
N GLN A 170 1.20 27.11 -4.00
CA GLN A 170 2.05 26.81 -5.15
C GLN A 170 3.33 27.66 -5.08
N GLY A 171 4.48 27.02 -5.21
CA GLY A 171 5.79 27.68 -5.20
C GLY A 171 6.83 26.91 -6.01
N LYS A 172 7.86 27.64 -6.47
CA LYS A 172 9.00 27.03 -7.16
C LYS A 172 10.01 26.54 -6.13
N ARG A 173 10.45 25.28 -6.24
CA ARG A 173 11.45 24.64 -5.38
C ARG A 173 12.36 23.79 -6.24
N ILE A 174 13.64 23.65 -5.83
CA ILE A 174 14.55 22.65 -6.38
C ILE A 174 14.10 21.29 -5.87
N ILE A 175 13.94 20.33 -6.77
CA ILE A 175 13.53 18.96 -6.48
C ILE A 175 14.54 17.97 -7.07
N ASN A 176 14.61 16.76 -6.51
CA ASN A 176 15.29 15.64 -7.13
C ASN A 176 14.42 15.12 -8.27
N TRP A 177 14.98 15.01 -9.46
CA TRP A 177 14.24 14.62 -10.67
C TRP A 177 14.95 13.49 -11.41
N ASP A 178 14.22 12.41 -11.72
CA ASP A 178 14.69 11.35 -12.59
C ASP A 178 14.27 11.65 -14.05
N PRO A 179 15.21 11.97 -14.96
CA PRO A 179 14.89 12.29 -16.34
C PRO A 179 14.46 11.08 -17.17
N VAL A 180 14.77 9.85 -16.74
CA VAL A 180 14.37 8.61 -17.41
C VAL A 180 12.92 8.26 -17.10
N GLN A 181 12.58 8.25 -15.83
CA GLN A 181 11.20 7.99 -15.38
C GLN A 181 10.31 9.24 -15.46
N ARG A 182 10.92 10.42 -15.60
CA ARG A 182 10.23 11.73 -15.63
C ARG A 182 9.35 11.96 -14.42
N THR A 183 9.93 11.74 -13.25
CA THR A 183 9.24 11.90 -11.97
C THR A 183 10.15 12.55 -10.93
N ALA A 184 9.54 13.19 -9.93
CA ALA A 184 10.24 13.62 -8.73
C ALA A 184 10.60 12.41 -7.86
N LEU A 185 11.72 12.50 -7.15
CA LEU A 185 12.22 11.49 -6.22
C LEU A 185 12.24 12.04 -4.79
N SER A 186 12.02 11.17 -3.82
CA SER A 186 12.26 11.49 -2.41
C SER A 186 13.76 11.50 -2.11
N ASN A 187 14.15 12.20 -1.04
CA ASN A 187 15.57 12.30 -0.64
C ASN A 187 16.18 10.92 -0.32
N ILE A 188 15.39 9.96 0.15
CA ILE A 188 15.87 8.62 0.49
C ILE A 188 16.14 7.73 -0.75
N GLU A 189 15.63 8.11 -1.91
CA GLU A 189 15.82 7.39 -3.18
C GLU A 189 17.04 7.92 -3.94
N VAL A 190 17.64 9.04 -3.50
CA VAL A 190 18.77 9.68 -4.18
C VAL A 190 20.07 9.07 -3.71
N ILE A 191 20.86 8.59 -4.68
CA ILE A 191 22.23 8.12 -4.43
C ILE A 191 23.20 9.26 -4.75
N HIS A 192 23.84 9.80 -3.73
CA HIS A 192 24.86 10.83 -3.90
C HIS A 192 26.16 10.21 -4.37
N LYS A 193 26.76 10.81 -5.43
CA LYS A 193 28.08 10.44 -5.95
C LYS A 193 28.92 11.69 -6.10
N GLU A 194 30.18 11.58 -5.73
CA GLU A 194 31.17 12.61 -6.04
C GLU A 194 31.56 12.50 -7.51
N ILE A 195 31.49 13.61 -8.23
CA ILE A 195 31.93 13.75 -9.61
C ILE A 195 32.85 14.95 -9.73
N GLU A 196 33.88 14.86 -10.55
CA GLU A 196 34.68 16.01 -10.92
C GLU A 196 33.85 16.97 -11.77
N GLY A 197 33.72 18.21 -11.33
CA GLY A 197 32.93 19.25 -11.99
C GLY A 197 33.63 20.59 -11.90
N ALA A 198 33.10 21.57 -12.60
CA ALA A 198 33.60 22.93 -12.56
C ALA A 198 32.45 23.93 -12.41
N MET A 199 32.75 25.03 -11.73
CA MET A 199 31.84 26.17 -11.68
C MET A 199 32.17 27.10 -12.84
N TYR A 200 31.17 27.39 -13.68
CA TYR A 200 31.32 28.27 -14.82
C TYR A 200 30.70 29.63 -14.50
N TYR A 201 31.49 30.71 -14.70
CA TYR A 201 31.04 32.07 -14.49
C TYR A 201 30.90 32.76 -15.84
N PHE A 202 29.70 33.23 -16.17
CA PHE A 202 29.44 33.97 -17.39
C PHE A 202 29.26 35.45 -17.02
N CYS A 203 30.00 36.31 -17.71
CA CYS A 203 29.84 37.75 -17.61
C CYS A 203 29.06 38.23 -18.86
N LEU A 204 27.90 38.81 -18.61
CA LEU A 204 27.09 39.42 -19.66
C LEU A 204 27.38 40.92 -19.68
N LEU A 205 27.67 41.49 -20.88
CA LEU A 205 27.80 42.92 -21.05
C LEU A 205 26.42 43.57 -20.97
N TYR A 206 26.28 44.50 -20.08
CA TYR A 206 25.02 45.22 -19.73
C TYR A 206 24.54 46.17 -20.82
N THR A 207 24.84 45.92 -22.06
CA THR A 207 24.48 46.81 -23.21
C THR A 207 23.30 46.29 -24.06
N SER A 208 22.70 45.16 -23.66
CA SER A 208 21.55 44.60 -24.37
C SER A 208 20.61 43.87 -23.36
N ASP A 209 19.32 43.89 -23.62
CA ASP A 209 18.28 43.22 -22.86
C ASP A 209 18.36 41.67 -22.91
N ALA A 210 19.47 41.12 -23.38
CA ALA A 210 19.70 39.67 -23.53
C ALA A 210 19.80 38.89 -22.21
N ALA A 211 19.74 39.57 -21.06
CA ALA A 211 19.70 38.94 -19.73
C ALA A 211 18.28 38.67 -19.23
N ASP A 212 17.25 39.14 -19.93
CA ASP A 212 15.83 39.03 -19.54
C ASP A 212 15.05 38.04 -20.41
N GLU A 213 15.69 37.33 -21.37
CA GLU A 213 15.10 36.28 -22.19
C GLU A 213 15.26 34.86 -21.59
#